data_abd77c81a9a6a67346e33c00b0493d01
#
_entry.id   abd77c81a9a6a67346e33c00b0493d01
#
_cell.length_a   1.000
_cell.length_b   1.000
_cell.length_c   1.000
_cell.angle_alpha   90.00
_cell.angle_beta   90.00
_cell.angle_gamma   90.00
#
_symmetry.space_group_name_H-M   'P 1'
#
loop_
_entity.id
_entity.type
_entity.pdbx_description
1 polymer ?
#
loop_
_entity_poly.entity_id
_entity_poly.type
_entity_poly.pdbx_seq_one_letter_code
_entity_poly.pdbx_strand_id
1 'polypeptide(L)'
;GVYRDGSRLPGGFTPAAALQQVREVETDSGDAFVWVALHEPDEGQMQSIADVFGLHHLAVEDAVHAHQRPKLERDDTMLFLVLKTMKYVKDDPAGGSREIVETGEIMIFVGPDFVVTVRHGEHSDLAGVRRHLEASPAFLKLGPYAVMHTIADHIADSYLDVTDLIETDIDTMEEE
;
A
#
# COMPACT_ATOMS: atom_id res chain seq x y z
N GLY A 1 -6.86 10.86 -1.26
CA GLY A 1 -8.13 11.28 -0.63
C GLY A 1 -7.90 11.82 0.77
N VAL A 2 -8.84 12.62 1.23
CA VAL A 2 -8.91 13.10 2.61
C VAL A 2 -10.01 12.32 3.33
N TYR A 3 -9.71 11.85 4.53
CA TYR A 3 -10.65 11.08 5.36
C TYR A 3 -10.86 11.80 6.68
N ARG A 4 -12.09 11.81 7.16
CA ARG A 4 -12.48 12.37 8.45
C ARG A 4 -13.57 11.53 9.08
N ASP A 5 -13.41 11.20 10.34
CA ASP A 5 -14.39 10.38 11.10
C ASP A 5 -14.76 9.06 10.38
N GLY A 6 -13.78 8.45 9.69
CA GLY A 6 -13.97 7.22 8.94
C GLY A 6 -14.67 7.37 7.58
N SER A 7 -14.84 8.59 7.10
CA SER A 7 -15.50 8.86 5.81
C SER A 7 -14.60 9.68 4.90
N ARG A 8 -14.63 9.33 3.61
CA ARG A 8 -13.90 10.08 2.59
C ARG A 8 -14.61 11.38 2.27
N LEU A 9 -13.88 12.49 2.32
CA LEU A 9 -14.41 13.78 1.91
C LEU A 9 -14.51 13.88 0.38
N PRO A 10 -15.60 14.48 -0.14
CA PRO A 10 -15.75 14.72 -1.57
C PRO A 10 -14.76 15.77 -2.06
N GLY A 11 -14.35 15.67 -3.33
CA GLY A 11 -13.46 16.62 -3.99
C GLY A 11 -12.11 16.03 -4.37
N GLY A 12 -11.37 16.75 -5.20
CA GLY A 12 -10.01 16.46 -5.59
C GLY A 12 -9.07 17.47 -4.93
N PHE A 13 -8.12 16.97 -4.14
CA PHE A 13 -7.13 17.79 -3.45
C PHE A 13 -5.74 17.46 -3.98
N THR A 14 -4.90 18.47 -4.13
CA THR A 14 -3.45 18.22 -4.22
C THR A 14 -2.96 17.66 -2.88
N PRO A 15 -1.87 16.88 -2.85
CA PRO A 15 -1.32 16.35 -1.59
C PRO A 15 -1.09 17.44 -0.52
N ALA A 16 -0.54 18.59 -0.91
CA ALA A 16 -0.29 19.70 -0.02
C ALA A 16 -1.59 20.31 0.54
N ALA A 17 -2.60 20.55 -0.32
CA ALA A 17 -3.90 21.07 0.11
C ALA A 17 -4.64 20.08 1.01
N ALA A 18 -4.55 18.78 0.72
CA ALA A 18 -5.11 17.72 1.54
C ALA A 18 -4.53 17.72 2.95
N LEU A 19 -3.19 17.78 3.05
CA LEU A 19 -2.50 17.78 4.34
C LEU A 19 -2.79 19.06 5.15
N GLN A 20 -2.82 20.22 4.48
CA GLN A 20 -3.20 21.48 5.11
C GLN A 20 -4.62 21.39 5.68
N GLN A 21 -5.58 20.87 4.91
CA GLN A 21 -6.97 20.72 5.36
C GLN A 21 -7.09 19.80 6.58
N VAL A 22 -6.31 18.73 6.64
CA VAL A 22 -6.29 17.84 7.81
C VAL A 22 -5.75 18.58 9.03
N ARG A 23 -4.64 19.30 8.91
CA ARG A 23 -3.99 20.00 10.02
C ARG A 23 -4.73 21.23 10.53
N GLU A 24 -5.45 21.92 9.65
CA GLU A 24 -6.30 23.07 10.06
C GLU A 24 -7.49 22.65 10.93
N VAL A 25 -7.94 21.42 10.79
CA VAL A 25 -9.12 20.89 11.50
C VAL A 25 -8.76 20.19 12.80
N GLU A 26 -7.51 19.84 13.04
CA GLU A 26 -7.05 19.25 14.32
C GLU A 26 -7.35 20.13 15.55
N THR A 27 -7.65 21.40 15.36
CA THR A 27 -8.08 22.30 16.45
C THR A 27 -9.50 22.03 16.95
N ASP A 28 -10.28 21.21 16.25
CA ASP A 28 -11.72 21.04 16.55
C ASP A 28 -12.19 19.55 16.53
N SER A 29 -11.40 18.65 17.17
CA SER A 29 -11.75 17.25 17.43
C SER A 29 -12.31 16.45 16.25
N GLY A 30 -11.42 15.87 15.46
CA GLY A 30 -11.80 14.85 14.48
C GLY A 30 -10.57 14.12 13.97
N ASP A 31 -10.62 12.78 14.04
CA ASP A 31 -9.57 11.92 13.48
C ASP A 31 -9.57 12.05 11.95
N ALA A 32 -8.75 12.96 11.43
CA ALA A 32 -8.61 13.22 10.01
C ALA A 32 -7.24 12.81 9.51
N PHE A 33 -7.16 12.27 8.31
CA PHE A 33 -5.89 11.93 7.67
C PHE A 33 -5.96 11.97 6.14
N VAL A 34 -4.79 12.01 5.52
CA VAL A 34 -4.62 11.94 4.07
C VAL A 34 -4.17 10.55 3.65
N TRP A 35 -4.77 9.97 2.62
CA TRP A 35 -4.27 8.78 1.95
C TRP A 35 -3.89 9.09 0.51
N VAL A 36 -2.60 9.02 0.20
CA VAL A 36 -2.03 9.13 -1.15
C VAL A 36 -1.64 7.72 -1.62
N ALA A 37 -2.01 7.38 -2.85
CA ALA A 37 -1.59 6.14 -3.50
C ALA A 37 -0.86 6.47 -4.80
N LEU A 38 0.33 5.91 -4.96
CA LEU A 38 1.20 6.06 -6.13
C LEU A 38 1.44 4.68 -6.76
N HIS A 39 1.54 4.65 -8.08
CA HIS A 39 1.91 3.46 -8.83
C HIS A 39 3.12 3.80 -9.69
N GLU A 40 4.23 3.10 -9.44
CA GLU A 40 5.50 3.29 -10.14
C GLU A 40 5.90 4.77 -10.28
N PRO A 41 5.95 5.53 -9.18
CA PRO A 41 6.27 6.95 -9.25
C PRO A 41 7.71 7.15 -9.74
N ASP A 42 7.91 8.18 -10.54
CA ASP A 42 9.25 8.65 -10.85
C ASP A 42 9.87 9.41 -9.66
N GLU A 43 11.16 9.70 -9.76
CA GLU A 43 11.91 10.40 -8.70
C GLU A 43 11.31 11.78 -8.39
N GLY A 44 10.89 12.54 -9.41
CA GLY A 44 10.30 13.86 -9.23
C GLY A 44 8.94 13.81 -8.52
N GLN A 45 8.11 12.85 -8.87
CA GLN A 45 6.82 12.61 -8.21
C GLN A 45 7.03 12.21 -6.75
N MET A 46 7.96 11.30 -6.48
CA MET A 46 8.25 10.84 -5.13
C MET A 46 8.86 11.96 -4.28
N GLN A 47 9.77 12.76 -4.84
CA GLN A 47 10.34 13.90 -4.15
C GLN A 47 9.27 14.93 -3.79
N SER A 48 8.34 15.23 -4.68
CA SER A 48 7.22 16.15 -4.41
C SER A 48 6.36 15.67 -3.24
N ILE A 49 6.13 14.36 -3.14
CA ILE A 49 5.39 13.77 -2.02
C ILE A 49 6.23 13.83 -0.74
N ALA A 50 7.52 13.54 -0.82
CA ALA A 50 8.44 13.60 0.32
C ALA A 50 8.51 15.00 0.94
N ASP A 51 8.55 16.03 0.11
CA ASP A 51 8.59 17.43 0.55
C ASP A 51 7.30 17.83 1.29
N VAL A 52 6.15 17.34 0.84
CA VAL A 52 4.86 17.62 1.47
C VAL A 52 4.71 16.90 2.82
N PHE A 53 5.07 15.62 2.88
CA PHE A 53 4.83 14.78 4.07
C PHE A 53 6.04 14.63 4.97
N GLY A 54 7.18 15.22 4.63
CA GLY A 54 8.41 15.16 5.41
C GLY A 54 9.03 13.76 5.46
N LEU A 55 8.99 13.02 4.34
CA LEU A 55 9.51 11.65 4.29
C LEU A 55 11.05 11.65 4.30
N HIS A 56 11.63 10.66 4.98
CA HIS A 56 13.08 10.52 5.05
C HIS A 56 13.68 10.19 3.68
N HIS A 57 14.74 10.88 3.26
CA HIS A 57 15.32 10.76 1.92
C HIS A 57 15.76 9.34 1.53
N LEU A 58 16.30 8.55 2.46
CA LEU A 58 16.68 7.15 2.18
C LEU A 58 15.46 6.28 1.87
N ALA A 59 14.35 6.50 2.57
CA ALA A 59 13.12 5.79 2.31
C ALA A 59 12.46 6.23 0.98
N VAL A 60 12.68 7.48 0.57
CA VAL A 60 12.28 7.99 -0.75
C VAL A 60 13.07 7.32 -1.86
N GLU A 61 14.38 7.19 -1.70
CA GLU A 61 15.25 6.48 -2.64
C GLU A 61 14.82 5.02 -2.79
N ASP A 62 14.56 4.34 -1.67
CA ASP A 62 14.02 2.97 -1.68
C ASP A 62 12.67 2.88 -2.40
N ALA A 63 11.81 3.88 -2.26
CA ALA A 63 10.49 3.89 -2.88
C ALA A 63 10.49 4.11 -4.39
N VAL A 64 11.53 4.72 -4.94
CA VAL A 64 11.71 4.88 -6.39
C VAL A 64 12.31 3.61 -7.00
N HIS A 65 13.25 2.98 -6.26
CA HIS A 65 13.95 1.80 -6.73
C HIS A 65 13.26 0.53 -6.22
N ALA A 66 12.57 -0.19 -7.10
CA ALA A 66 12.02 -1.51 -6.79
C ALA A 66 13.10 -2.52 -6.34
N HIS A 67 12.70 -3.67 -5.83
CA HIS A 67 13.54 -4.78 -5.36
C HIS A 67 14.09 -4.63 -3.94
N GLN A 68 13.36 -3.90 -3.11
CA GLN A 68 13.68 -3.82 -1.69
C GLN A 68 13.36 -5.15 -0.96
N ARG A 69 14.06 -5.41 0.14
CA ARG A 69 13.69 -6.51 1.04
C ARG A 69 12.52 -6.10 1.92
N PRO A 70 11.62 -7.03 2.27
CA PRO A 70 10.60 -6.75 3.27
C PRO A 70 11.23 -6.24 4.56
N LYS A 71 10.74 -5.12 5.06
CA LYS A 71 11.25 -4.49 6.28
C LYS A 71 10.21 -3.58 6.91
N LEU A 72 10.35 -3.37 8.21
CA LEU A 72 9.62 -2.36 8.95
C LEU A 72 10.63 -1.47 9.67
N GLU A 73 10.64 -0.21 9.34
CA GLU A 73 11.50 0.81 9.96
C GLU A 73 10.64 1.85 10.67
N ARG A 74 11.14 2.35 11.76
CA ARG A 74 10.53 3.44 12.51
C ARG A 74 11.50 4.60 12.60
N ASP A 75 11.03 5.78 12.24
CA ASP A 75 11.73 7.05 12.37
C ASP A 75 10.82 8.06 13.09
N ASP A 76 11.19 8.46 14.30
CA ASP A 76 10.39 9.32 15.17
C ASP A 76 8.91 8.89 15.26
N THR A 77 8.04 9.63 14.56
CA THR A 77 6.58 9.40 14.53
C THR A 77 6.10 8.68 13.29
N MET A 78 7.01 8.31 12.39
CA MET A 78 6.68 7.65 11.13
C MET A 78 7.09 6.18 11.12
N LEU A 79 6.29 5.37 10.43
CA LEU A 79 6.64 4.00 10.06
C LEU A 79 6.84 3.90 8.56
N PHE A 80 7.84 3.13 8.15
CA PHE A 80 8.06 2.74 6.77
C PHE A 80 8.04 1.22 6.67
N LEU A 81 7.06 0.69 5.94
CA LEU A 81 6.85 -0.74 5.76
C LEU A 81 7.03 -1.10 4.29
N VAL A 82 7.85 -2.11 4.01
CA VAL A 82 8.01 -2.71 2.69
C VAL A 82 7.48 -4.13 2.72
N LEU A 83 6.56 -4.45 1.83
CA LEU A 83 5.97 -5.77 1.65
C LEU A 83 6.17 -6.25 0.21
N LYS A 84 6.46 -7.53 0.03
CA LYS A 84 6.39 -8.18 -1.29
C LYS A 84 4.94 -8.56 -1.59
N THR A 85 4.53 -8.39 -2.83
CA THR A 85 3.29 -8.97 -3.33
C THR A 85 3.59 -10.18 -4.19
N MET A 86 2.70 -11.14 -4.21
CA MET A 86 2.86 -12.36 -4.99
C MET A 86 1.55 -12.66 -5.73
N LYS A 87 1.70 -13.17 -6.95
CA LYS A 87 0.59 -13.67 -7.75
C LYS A 87 1.00 -14.97 -8.40
N TYR A 88 0.17 -15.98 -8.25
CA TYR A 88 0.33 -17.22 -9.00
C TYR A 88 -0.01 -17.00 -10.47
N VAL A 89 0.85 -17.46 -11.37
CA VAL A 89 0.67 -17.41 -12.82
C VAL A 89 0.64 -18.82 -13.34
N LYS A 90 -0.53 -19.25 -13.83
CA LYS A 90 -0.67 -20.55 -14.44
C LYS A 90 0.12 -20.59 -15.74
N ASP A 91 0.86 -21.68 -15.96
CA ASP A 91 1.65 -21.89 -17.17
C ASP A 91 0.81 -21.63 -18.42
N ASP A 92 1.25 -20.73 -19.30
CA ASP A 92 0.67 -20.57 -20.63
C ASP A 92 1.32 -21.59 -21.58
N PRO A 93 0.57 -22.60 -22.05
CA PRO A 93 1.12 -23.61 -22.96
C PRO A 93 1.65 -23.05 -24.29
N ALA A 94 1.41 -21.77 -24.57
CA ALA A 94 1.88 -21.10 -25.81
C ALA A 94 3.28 -20.48 -25.70
N GLY A 95 3.91 -20.50 -24.53
CA GLY A 95 5.28 -20.28 -24.58
C GLY A 95 6.07 -19.33 -23.80
N GLY A 96 6.73 -19.67 -22.77
CA GLY A 96 8.06 -19.17 -22.54
C GLY A 96 8.36 -18.54 -21.17
N SER A 97 7.43 -18.34 -20.29
CA SER A 97 7.76 -17.96 -18.92
C SER A 97 7.69 -19.19 -18.01
N ARG A 98 8.79 -19.50 -17.35
CA ARG A 98 8.84 -20.55 -16.30
C ARG A 98 8.60 -20.00 -14.90
N GLU A 99 8.13 -18.77 -14.80
CA GLU A 99 7.85 -18.17 -13.50
C GLU A 99 6.43 -18.54 -13.08
N ILE A 100 6.33 -19.40 -12.07
CA ILE A 100 5.05 -19.82 -11.48
C ILE A 100 4.48 -18.68 -10.61
N VAL A 101 5.32 -17.79 -10.13
CA VAL A 101 4.95 -16.67 -9.26
C VAL A 101 5.54 -15.37 -9.77
N GLU A 102 4.68 -14.41 -10.04
CA GLU A 102 5.08 -13.02 -10.26
C GLU A 102 5.10 -12.27 -8.93
N THR A 103 6.10 -11.42 -8.75
CA THR A 103 6.26 -10.63 -7.53
C THR A 103 6.24 -9.14 -7.81
N GLY A 104 5.68 -8.38 -6.88
CA GLY A 104 5.72 -6.93 -6.84
C GLY A 104 6.06 -6.43 -5.45
N GLU A 105 5.87 -5.15 -5.22
CA GLU A 105 6.15 -4.51 -3.93
C GLU A 105 5.09 -3.47 -3.58
N ILE A 106 4.80 -3.38 -2.29
CA ILE A 106 4.07 -2.25 -1.72
C ILE A 106 4.93 -1.66 -0.61
N MET A 107 5.11 -0.35 -0.68
CA MET A 107 5.77 0.43 0.35
C MET A 107 4.76 1.39 0.97
N ILE A 108 4.76 1.46 2.30
CA ILE A 108 3.78 2.21 3.05
C ILE A 108 4.50 3.13 4.02
N PHE A 109 4.30 4.43 3.87
CA PHE A 109 4.72 5.45 4.82
C PHE A 109 3.51 5.83 5.65
N VAL A 110 3.63 5.72 6.96
CA VAL A 110 2.56 6.06 7.90
C VAL A 110 3.04 7.13 8.86
N GLY A 111 2.38 8.26 8.85
CA GLY A 111 2.54 9.33 9.84
C GLY A 111 1.30 9.44 10.72
N PRO A 112 1.29 10.41 11.64
CA PRO A 112 0.15 10.63 12.53
C PRO A 112 -1.12 11.06 11.79
N ASP A 113 -0.97 11.80 10.70
CA ASP A 113 -2.05 12.44 9.94
C ASP A 113 -2.07 12.05 8.44
N PHE A 114 -1.26 11.06 8.04
CA PHE A 114 -1.21 10.60 6.65
C PHE A 114 -0.78 9.15 6.50
N VAL A 115 -1.13 8.58 5.35
CA VAL A 115 -0.55 7.37 4.80
C VAL A 115 -0.24 7.56 3.31
N VAL A 116 0.97 7.22 2.90
CA VAL A 116 1.40 7.20 1.50
C VAL A 116 1.71 5.75 1.14
N THR A 117 1.05 5.25 0.09
CA THR A 117 1.30 3.91 -0.44
C THR A 117 1.93 4.02 -1.83
N VAL A 118 3.03 3.31 -2.03
CA VAL A 118 3.74 3.20 -3.31
C VAL A 118 3.69 1.74 -3.74
N ARG A 119 3.24 1.50 -4.96
CA ARG A 119 3.12 0.16 -5.53
C ARG A 119 4.03 0.02 -6.74
N HIS A 120 4.78 -1.09 -6.79
CA HIS A 120 5.51 -1.56 -7.94
C HIS A 120 4.96 -2.93 -8.38
N GLY A 121 4.68 -3.07 -9.68
CA GLY A 121 4.02 -4.24 -10.27
C GLY A 121 2.50 -4.16 -10.26
N GLU A 122 1.87 -5.13 -10.95
CA GLU A 122 0.42 -5.10 -11.26
C GLU A 122 -0.42 -5.95 -10.29
N HIS A 123 0.19 -6.63 -9.30
CA HIS A 123 -0.39 -7.78 -8.63
C HIS A 123 -1.04 -7.49 -7.28
N SER A 124 -1.48 -6.26 -7.02
CA SER A 124 -2.17 -5.95 -5.77
C SER A 124 -3.40 -5.07 -6.00
N ASP A 125 -4.56 -5.54 -5.57
CA ASP A 125 -5.81 -4.76 -5.65
C ASP A 125 -5.94 -3.79 -4.46
N LEU A 126 -5.11 -2.74 -4.44
CA LEU A 126 -5.28 -1.67 -3.45
C LEU A 126 -6.59 -0.89 -3.62
N ALA A 127 -7.20 -0.92 -4.79
CA ALA A 127 -8.53 -0.34 -5.00
C ALA A 127 -9.61 -1.14 -4.26
N GLY A 128 -9.50 -2.48 -4.24
CA GLY A 128 -10.35 -3.35 -3.44
C GLY A 128 -10.19 -3.11 -1.94
N VAL A 129 -8.96 -3.01 -1.46
CA VAL A 129 -8.64 -2.66 -0.06
C VAL A 129 -9.25 -1.32 0.32
N ARG A 130 -9.13 -0.31 -0.56
CA ARG A 130 -9.73 1.00 -0.32
C ARG A 130 -11.26 0.93 -0.22
N ARG A 131 -11.93 0.26 -1.15
CA ARG A 131 -13.39 0.06 -1.10
C ARG A 131 -13.83 -0.65 0.17
N HIS A 132 -13.08 -1.67 0.60
CA HIS A 132 -13.36 -2.39 1.85
C HIS A 132 -13.27 -1.47 3.08
N LEU A 133 -12.22 -0.66 3.17
CA LEU A 133 -12.04 0.31 4.26
C LEU A 133 -13.13 1.39 4.25
N GLU A 134 -13.46 1.94 3.07
CA GLU A 134 -14.51 2.95 2.92
C GLU A 134 -15.91 2.40 3.26
N ALA A 135 -16.12 1.08 3.13
CA ALA A 135 -17.33 0.39 3.59
C ALA A 135 -17.35 0.11 5.12
N SER A 136 -16.23 0.35 5.81
CA SER A 136 -16.07 0.11 7.25
C SER A 136 -15.64 1.38 8.00
N PRO A 137 -16.50 2.42 8.12
CA PRO A 137 -16.13 3.71 8.69
C PRO A 137 -15.60 3.64 10.11
N ALA A 138 -16.13 2.72 10.93
CA ALA A 138 -15.69 2.53 12.32
C ALA A 138 -14.22 2.09 12.40
N PHE A 139 -13.77 1.26 11.46
CA PHE A 139 -12.38 0.81 11.38
C PHE A 139 -11.48 1.88 10.76
N LEU A 140 -11.94 2.53 9.68
CA LEU A 140 -11.22 3.61 9.01
C LEU A 140 -11.01 4.84 9.93
N LYS A 141 -11.91 5.04 10.91
CA LYS A 141 -11.78 6.06 11.96
C LYS A 141 -10.54 5.87 12.85
N LEU A 142 -9.95 4.67 12.90
CA LEU A 142 -8.70 4.42 13.61
C LEU A 142 -7.48 5.08 12.93
N GLY A 143 -7.68 5.72 11.78
CA GLY A 143 -6.69 6.56 11.11
C GLY A 143 -5.71 5.81 10.21
N PRO A 144 -4.52 6.39 9.94
CA PRO A 144 -3.55 5.87 8.97
C PRO A 144 -3.10 4.43 9.24
N TYR A 145 -3.01 4.03 10.50
CA TYR A 145 -2.60 2.68 10.89
C TYR A 145 -3.61 1.60 10.47
N ALA A 146 -4.91 1.94 10.42
CA ALA A 146 -5.93 1.03 9.91
C ALA A 146 -5.71 0.69 8.43
N VAL A 147 -5.28 1.67 7.64
CA VAL A 147 -4.93 1.47 6.23
C VAL A 147 -3.73 0.54 6.11
N MET A 148 -2.65 0.80 6.85
CA MET A 148 -1.45 -0.05 6.85
C MET A 148 -1.78 -1.48 7.25
N HIS A 149 -2.53 -1.67 8.33
CA HIS A 149 -2.94 -2.99 8.82
C HIS A 149 -3.72 -3.76 7.76
N THR A 150 -4.75 -3.13 7.17
CA THR A 150 -5.60 -3.78 6.18
C THR A 150 -4.83 -4.17 4.93
N ILE A 151 -3.88 -3.34 4.48
CA ILE A 151 -3.02 -3.69 3.35
C ILE A 151 -2.12 -4.88 3.69
N ALA A 152 -1.49 -4.88 4.88
CA ALA A 152 -0.62 -5.96 5.31
C ALA A 152 -1.39 -7.29 5.45
N ASP A 153 -2.59 -7.25 6.02
CA ASP A 153 -3.49 -8.40 6.16
C ASP A 153 -3.89 -8.97 4.79
N HIS A 154 -4.33 -8.10 3.87
CA HIS A 154 -4.66 -8.49 2.50
C HIS A 154 -3.48 -9.16 1.75
N ILE A 155 -2.26 -8.64 1.95
CA ILE A 155 -1.06 -9.24 1.33
C ILE A 155 -0.74 -10.58 1.97
N ALA A 156 -0.86 -10.71 3.30
CA ALA A 156 -0.65 -11.97 4.00
C ALA A 156 -1.63 -13.05 3.54
N ASP A 157 -2.91 -12.69 3.37
CA ASP A 157 -3.93 -13.60 2.83
C ASP A 157 -3.58 -14.05 1.40
N SER A 158 -3.08 -13.15 0.56
CA SER A 158 -2.67 -13.50 -0.80
C SER A 158 -1.52 -14.51 -0.85
N TYR A 159 -0.66 -14.55 0.16
CA TYR A 159 0.39 -15.57 0.25
C TYR A 159 -0.19 -16.97 0.49
N LEU A 160 -1.23 -17.06 1.32
CA LEU A 160 -1.93 -18.34 1.56
C LEU A 160 -2.57 -18.84 0.27
N ASP A 161 -3.27 -17.97 -0.46
CA ASP A 161 -3.90 -18.32 -1.74
C ASP A 161 -2.87 -18.83 -2.77
N VAL A 162 -1.70 -18.19 -2.86
CA VAL A 162 -0.62 -18.61 -3.77
C VAL A 162 -0.04 -19.96 -3.33
N THR A 163 0.12 -20.19 -2.04
CA THR A 163 0.63 -21.45 -1.50
C THR A 163 -0.30 -22.60 -1.82
N ASP A 164 -1.61 -22.42 -1.62
CA ASP A 164 -2.64 -23.45 -1.92
C ASP A 164 -2.66 -23.82 -3.42
N LEU A 165 -2.45 -22.81 -4.30
CA LEU A 165 -2.37 -23.05 -5.74
C LEU A 165 -1.11 -23.83 -6.14
N ILE A 166 0.03 -23.54 -5.51
CA ILE A 166 1.29 -24.29 -5.74
C ILE A 166 1.16 -25.74 -5.25
N GLU A 167 0.57 -25.95 -4.06
CA GLU A 167 0.32 -27.30 -3.53
C GLU A 167 -0.57 -28.10 -4.49
N THR A 168 -1.64 -27.50 -5.01
CA THR A 168 -2.53 -28.14 -6.00
C THR A 168 -1.79 -28.57 -7.26
N ASP A 169 -0.87 -27.76 -7.76
CA ASP A 169 -0.07 -28.09 -8.93
C ASP A 169 0.89 -29.24 -8.66
N ILE A 170 1.54 -29.25 -7.47
CA ILE A 170 2.44 -30.34 -7.07
C ILE A 170 1.66 -31.67 -7.00
N ASP A 171 0.50 -31.68 -6.34
CA ASP A 171 -0.34 -32.86 -6.24
C ASP A 171 -0.75 -33.40 -7.63
N THR A 172 -1.08 -32.49 -8.55
CA THR A 172 -1.42 -32.87 -9.93
C THR A 172 -0.24 -33.51 -10.67
N MET A 173 0.98 -33.00 -10.45
CA MET A 173 2.20 -33.57 -11.06
C MET A 173 2.59 -34.93 -10.47
N GLU A 174 2.22 -35.23 -9.22
CA GLU A 174 2.50 -36.54 -8.58
C GLU A 174 1.51 -37.62 -9.05
N GLU A 175 0.33 -37.25 -9.56
CA GLU A 175 -0.68 -38.21 -10.07
C GLU A 175 -0.47 -38.62 -11.54
N GLU A 176 0.39 -37.91 -12.30
CA GLU A 176 0.78 -38.26 -13.69
C GLU A 176 1.98 -39.21 -13.74
#